data_ba13df039afe7a28c5ccb7ac08a39006
#
_entry.id   ba13df039afe7a28c5ccb7ac08a39006
#
_cell.length_a   1.000
_cell.length_b   1.000
_cell.length_c   1.000
_cell.angle_alpha   90.00
_cell.angle_beta   90.00
_cell.angle_gamma   90.00
#
_symmetry.space_group_name_H-M   'P 1'
#
loop_
_entity.id
_entity.type
_entity.pdbx_description
1 polymer ?
#
loop_
_entity_poly.entity_id
_entity_poly.type
_entity_poly.pdbx_seq_one_letter_code
_entity_poly.pdbx_strand_id
1 'polypeptide(L)'
;MQSIEVSKIIDPIPASDGAGVKLKRSIGVEPNYFDPFLMLDEFGSENSEDYIAGFPPHPHRGIETVTYMLAGDFEHKDSTGGEGRMTAGDVQWMKTGSGIIHSEMPAMKEGRLHGFQLWINMPAKLKMSKPEYIYIDADKMSVHKDDEKQVKVIAGKFEKAEGPVKGHNVEPVYFDVELNKNKEFNFNIPSTHNTFIYLINGEIEIGSEKHDNCLLYTSPSPRD
;
A
#
# COMPACT_ATOMS: atom_id res chain seq x y z
N MET A 1 25.83 -11.56 1.99
CA MET A 1 24.68 -10.71 1.61
C MET A 1 25.04 -9.31 2.02
N GLN A 2 24.81 -8.33 1.17
CA GLN A 2 24.98 -6.93 1.54
C GLN A 2 23.69 -6.52 2.27
N SER A 3 23.80 -6.01 3.50
CA SER A 3 22.65 -5.48 4.21
C SER A 3 22.14 -4.23 3.49
N ILE A 4 20.84 -4.00 3.52
CA ILE A 4 20.24 -2.75 3.02
C ILE A 4 20.69 -1.62 3.95
N GLU A 5 21.17 -0.54 3.36
CA GLU A 5 21.36 0.73 4.05
C GLU A 5 20.16 1.63 3.76
N VAL A 6 19.75 2.41 4.76
CA VAL A 6 18.70 3.41 4.58
C VAL A 6 19.29 4.59 3.80
N SER A 7 18.78 4.85 2.60
CA SER A 7 19.28 5.98 1.78
C SER A 7 18.55 7.28 2.11
N LYS A 8 17.29 7.19 2.50
CA LYS A 8 16.46 8.36 2.84
C LYS A 8 15.37 7.98 3.82
N ILE A 9 15.11 8.87 4.77
CA ILE A 9 13.97 8.84 5.68
C ILE A 9 13.03 9.95 5.26
N ILE A 10 11.73 9.66 5.17
CA ILE A 10 10.71 10.62 4.76
C ILE A 10 9.66 10.70 5.84
N ASP A 11 9.50 11.88 6.42
CA ASP A 11 8.40 12.20 7.30
C ASP A 11 7.11 12.40 6.48
N PRO A 12 6.05 11.63 6.73
CA PRO A 12 4.78 11.84 6.06
C PRO A 12 4.22 13.23 6.36
N ILE A 13 3.78 13.93 5.34
CA ILE A 13 3.20 15.25 5.50
C ILE A 13 1.67 15.16 5.61
N PRO A 14 1.03 15.99 6.46
CA PRO A 14 -0.41 16.11 6.48
C PRO A 14 -0.93 16.56 5.11
N ALA A 15 -1.94 15.87 4.61
CA ALA A 15 -2.60 16.17 3.36
C ALA A 15 -4.12 15.92 3.47
N SER A 16 -4.85 16.28 2.46
CA SER A 16 -6.28 15.99 2.35
C SER A 16 -6.60 15.63 0.90
N ASP A 17 -7.44 14.61 0.71
CA ASP A 17 -7.88 14.18 -0.61
C ASP A 17 -9.38 13.82 -0.58
N GLY A 18 -9.94 13.44 -1.75
CA GLY A 18 -11.37 13.18 -1.85
C GLY A 18 -12.21 14.40 -1.50
N ALA A 19 -13.26 14.21 -0.71
CA ALA A 19 -14.13 15.28 -0.23
C ALA A 19 -13.67 15.87 1.12
N GLY A 20 -12.39 15.77 1.44
CA GLY A 20 -11.78 16.32 2.66
C GLY A 20 -11.29 15.25 3.64
N VAL A 21 -11.04 14.02 3.18
CA VAL A 21 -10.43 12.98 3.99
C VAL A 21 -9.02 13.41 4.39
N LYS A 22 -8.74 13.41 5.69
CA LYS A 22 -7.40 13.71 6.22
C LYS A 22 -6.50 12.49 6.09
N LEU A 23 -5.29 12.71 5.65
CA LEU A 23 -4.31 11.65 5.41
C LEU A 23 -2.88 12.18 5.62
N LYS A 24 -1.91 11.26 5.61
CA LYS A 24 -0.49 11.54 5.64
C LYS A 24 0.14 11.00 4.36
N ARG A 25 0.75 11.87 3.57
CA ARG A 25 1.39 11.52 2.29
C ARG A 25 2.89 11.36 2.45
N SER A 26 3.42 10.22 2.06
CA SER A 26 4.85 9.89 2.12
C SER A 26 5.51 9.90 0.75
N ILE A 27 4.82 9.46 -0.30
CA ILE A 27 5.28 9.48 -1.70
C ILE A 27 4.28 10.34 -2.49
N GLY A 28 4.78 11.12 -3.45
CA GLY A 28 3.96 11.97 -4.32
C GLY A 28 4.02 13.47 -4.00
N VAL A 29 4.96 13.90 -3.17
CA VAL A 29 5.16 15.32 -2.77
C VAL A 29 6.29 15.99 -3.53
N GLU A 30 7.37 15.24 -3.79
CA GLU A 30 8.61 15.69 -4.43
C GLU A 30 8.80 14.97 -5.77
N PRO A 31 9.80 15.35 -6.58
CA PRO A 31 10.18 14.58 -7.76
C PRO A 31 10.28 13.11 -7.44
N ASN A 32 9.61 12.30 -8.23
CA ASN A 32 9.42 10.89 -7.92
C ASN A 32 10.69 10.07 -8.13
N TYR A 33 11.40 9.79 -7.05
CA TYR A 33 12.55 8.88 -7.01
C TYR A 33 12.14 7.41 -6.80
N PHE A 34 10.83 7.12 -6.68
CA PHE A 34 10.29 5.82 -6.29
C PHE A 34 9.63 5.06 -7.45
N ASP A 35 9.81 5.50 -8.71
CA ASP A 35 9.21 4.76 -9.84
C ASP A 35 9.44 3.25 -9.68
N PRO A 36 8.39 2.40 -9.74
CA PRO A 36 7.05 2.70 -10.25
C PRO A 36 6.05 3.23 -9.21
N PHE A 37 6.42 3.46 -7.95
CA PHE A 37 5.50 3.98 -6.93
C PHE A 37 5.28 5.49 -7.12
N LEU A 38 4.04 5.89 -7.30
CA LEU A 38 3.67 7.28 -7.60
C LEU A 38 3.16 8.03 -6.38
N MET A 39 2.49 7.34 -5.46
CA MET A 39 1.90 7.92 -4.27
C MET A 39 1.74 6.86 -3.18
N LEU A 40 2.01 7.24 -1.94
CA LEU A 40 1.66 6.48 -0.76
C LEU A 40 1.01 7.41 0.27
N ASP A 41 -0.24 7.12 0.58
CA ASP A 41 -1.02 7.81 1.59
C ASP A 41 -1.42 6.85 2.71
N GLU A 42 -1.22 7.27 3.95
CA GLU A 42 -1.87 6.69 5.12
C GLU A 42 -3.09 7.52 5.46
N PHE A 43 -4.26 6.94 5.44
CA PHE A 43 -5.48 7.55 5.97
C PHE A 43 -5.87 6.86 7.27
N GLY A 44 -6.18 7.64 8.29
CA GLY A 44 -6.52 7.06 9.59
C GLY A 44 -6.95 8.10 10.60
N SER A 45 -8.13 7.89 11.20
CA SER A 45 -8.65 8.69 12.29
C SER A 45 -9.69 7.91 13.09
N GLU A 46 -9.83 8.26 14.38
CA GLU A 46 -10.96 7.85 15.21
C GLU A 46 -12.11 8.88 15.16
N ASN A 47 -11.83 10.08 14.63
CA ASN A 47 -12.83 11.12 14.44
C ASN A 47 -13.47 10.98 13.05
N SER A 48 -14.76 10.65 13.00
CA SER A 48 -15.49 10.45 11.76
C SER A 48 -15.52 11.68 10.84
N GLU A 49 -15.43 12.89 11.37
CA GLU A 49 -15.37 14.13 10.58
C GLU A 49 -14.14 14.18 9.66
N ASP A 50 -13.07 13.45 9.99
CA ASP A 50 -11.84 13.40 9.22
C ASP A 50 -11.94 12.50 7.99
N TYR A 51 -12.94 11.59 7.90
CA TYR A 51 -13.02 10.60 6.84
C TYR A 51 -14.42 10.38 6.25
N ILE A 52 -15.52 10.79 6.95
CA ILE A 52 -16.89 10.40 6.56
C ILE A 52 -17.28 10.90 5.16
N ALA A 53 -16.67 11.97 4.68
CA ALA A 53 -16.94 12.51 3.35
C ALA A 53 -16.41 11.59 2.22
N GLY A 54 -15.45 10.72 2.52
CA GLY A 54 -14.94 9.71 1.62
C GLY A 54 -14.31 10.25 0.34
N PHE A 55 -14.23 9.39 -0.65
CA PHE A 55 -13.74 9.70 -1.99
C PHE A 55 -14.89 9.51 -2.99
N PRO A 56 -15.66 10.59 -3.27
CA PRO A 56 -16.76 10.57 -4.25
C PRO A 56 -16.27 10.18 -5.65
N PRO A 57 -17.15 9.93 -6.63
CA PRO A 57 -16.78 9.50 -7.96
C PRO A 57 -15.66 10.36 -8.57
N HIS A 58 -14.54 9.73 -8.87
CA HIS A 58 -13.36 10.35 -9.48
C HIS A 58 -12.67 9.39 -10.45
N PRO A 59 -11.94 9.89 -11.47
CA PRO A 59 -11.32 9.06 -12.49
C PRO A 59 -9.87 8.72 -12.18
N HIS A 60 -9.44 7.52 -12.61
CA HIS A 60 -8.03 7.15 -12.74
C HIS A 60 -7.74 6.59 -14.12
N ARG A 61 -6.51 6.77 -14.60
CA ARG A 61 -6.05 6.24 -15.88
C ARG A 61 -4.55 5.97 -15.88
N GLY A 62 -4.16 4.81 -16.39
CA GLY A 62 -2.76 4.45 -16.65
C GLY A 62 -1.92 4.21 -15.41
N ILE A 63 -2.55 3.95 -14.28
CA ILE A 63 -1.93 3.59 -13.00
C ILE A 63 -2.61 2.35 -12.41
N GLU A 64 -2.01 1.76 -11.42
CA GLU A 64 -2.67 0.82 -10.52
C GLU A 64 -2.87 1.49 -9.16
N THR A 65 -4.02 1.26 -8.53
CA THR A 65 -4.30 1.73 -7.18
C THR A 65 -4.50 0.54 -6.25
N VAL A 66 -3.91 0.60 -5.08
CA VAL A 66 -4.00 -0.46 -4.07
C VAL A 66 -4.46 0.15 -2.77
N THR A 67 -5.63 -0.26 -2.29
CA THR A 67 -6.13 0.11 -0.97
C THR A 67 -5.95 -1.10 -0.05
N TYR A 68 -5.27 -0.91 1.08
CA TYR A 68 -5.11 -1.92 2.12
C TYR A 68 -5.72 -1.41 3.41
N MET A 69 -6.72 -2.13 3.94
CA MET A 69 -7.44 -1.75 5.15
C MET A 69 -6.80 -2.37 6.39
N LEU A 70 -6.50 -1.55 7.40
CA LEU A 70 -6.06 -2.00 8.73
C LEU A 70 -7.20 -1.94 9.75
N ALA A 71 -8.14 -1.01 9.57
CA ALA A 71 -9.34 -0.90 10.41
C ALA A 71 -10.45 -0.16 9.66
N GLY A 72 -11.69 -0.42 10.06
CA GLY A 72 -12.85 0.25 9.50
C GLY A 72 -13.50 -0.53 8.36
N ASP A 73 -14.35 0.16 7.62
CA ASP A 73 -15.27 -0.41 6.65
C ASP A 73 -15.47 0.57 5.50
N PHE A 74 -15.15 0.15 4.29
CA PHE A 74 -15.12 0.98 3.08
C PHE A 74 -15.86 0.30 1.93
N GLU A 75 -16.74 1.02 1.25
CA GLU A 75 -17.40 0.55 0.03
C GLU A 75 -16.72 1.13 -1.22
N HIS A 76 -16.44 0.26 -2.18
CA HIS A 76 -16.01 0.62 -3.52
C HIS A 76 -17.13 0.39 -4.53
N LYS A 77 -17.28 1.31 -5.48
CA LYS A 77 -18.10 1.14 -6.69
C LYS A 77 -17.39 1.76 -7.87
N ASP A 78 -17.49 1.12 -9.04
CA ASP A 78 -16.83 1.62 -10.24
C ASP A 78 -17.66 1.54 -11.52
N SER A 79 -17.21 2.25 -12.55
CA SER A 79 -17.88 2.38 -13.84
C SER A 79 -17.85 1.10 -14.70
N THR A 80 -17.11 0.07 -14.28
CA THR A 80 -17.10 -1.24 -14.98
C THR A 80 -18.09 -2.24 -14.36
N GLY A 81 -18.79 -1.83 -13.29
CA GLY A 81 -19.70 -2.65 -12.51
C GLY A 81 -19.02 -3.40 -11.37
N GLY A 82 -17.77 -3.05 -11.03
CA GLY A 82 -17.09 -3.55 -9.84
C GLY A 82 -17.71 -2.94 -8.58
N GLU A 83 -17.98 -3.78 -7.60
CA GLU A 83 -18.43 -3.39 -6.27
C GLU A 83 -17.70 -4.25 -5.24
N GLY A 84 -17.38 -3.65 -4.09
CA GLY A 84 -16.73 -4.35 -2.98
C GLY A 84 -16.92 -3.61 -1.67
N ARG A 85 -16.91 -4.37 -0.58
CA ARG A 85 -16.90 -3.83 0.78
C ARG A 85 -15.67 -4.39 1.48
N MET A 86 -14.77 -3.51 1.86
CA MET A 86 -13.51 -3.84 2.49
C MET A 86 -13.60 -3.63 3.99
N THR A 87 -13.13 -4.60 4.74
CA THR A 87 -12.94 -4.54 6.19
C THR A 87 -11.45 -4.70 6.54
N ALA A 88 -11.14 -4.76 7.84
CA ALA A 88 -9.75 -4.90 8.29
C ALA A 88 -9.05 -6.14 7.70
N GLY A 89 -7.92 -5.94 7.07
CA GLY A 89 -7.11 -6.97 6.42
C GLY A 89 -7.39 -7.15 4.93
N ASP A 90 -8.49 -6.60 4.41
CA ASP A 90 -8.84 -6.70 3.00
C ASP A 90 -7.99 -5.78 2.13
N VAL A 91 -7.84 -6.17 0.89
CA VAL A 91 -7.16 -5.39 -0.15
C VAL A 91 -8.04 -5.26 -1.37
N GLN A 92 -8.09 -4.09 -1.95
CA GLN A 92 -8.53 -3.93 -3.34
C GLN A 92 -7.34 -3.50 -4.19
N TRP A 93 -7.27 -4.06 -5.39
CA TRP A 93 -6.26 -3.73 -6.37
C TRP A 93 -6.93 -3.44 -7.71
N MET A 94 -6.77 -2.22 -8.20
CA MET A 94 -7.41 -1.78 -9.41
C MET A 94 -6.35 -1.41 -10.45
N LYS A 95 -6.37 -2.09 -11.60
CA LYS A 95 -5.62 -1.70 -12.80
C LYS A 95 -6.49 -0.76 -13.59
N THR A 96 -6.16 0.51 -13.64
CA THR A 96 -7.06 1.52 -14.23
C THR A 96 -7.01 1.55 -15.76
N GLY A 97 -5.91 1.10 -16.37
CA GLY A 97 -5.78 0.96 -17.82
C GLY A 97 -6.22 2.19 -18.59
N SER A 98 -7.14 2.01 -19.53
CA SER A 98 -7.68 3.08 -20.40
C SER A 98 -8.57 4.09 -19.68
N GLY A 99 -8.95 3.81 -18.42
CA GLY A 99 -9.72 4.70 -17.55
C GLY A 99 -10.83 3.97 -16.81
N ILE A 100 -11.02 4.37 -15.56
CA ILE A 100 -12.09 3.92 -14.68
C ILE A 100 -12.53 5.10 -13.81
N ILE A 101 -13.82 5.22 -13.57
CA ILE A 101 -14.38 6.14 -12.58
C ILE A 101 -14.82 5.29 -11.41
N HIS A 102 -14.37 5.63 -10.20
CA HIS A 102 -14.76 4.91 -9.01
C HIS A 102 -15.03 5.84 -7.83
N SER A 103 -15.63 5.29 -6.79
CA SER A 103 -15.83 5.93 -5.51
C SER A 103 -15.46 4.98 -4.39
N GLU A 104 -14.92 5.53 -3.31
CA GLU A 104 -14.57 4.81 -2.09
C GLU A 104 -15.19 5.55 -0.91
N MET A 105 -16.22 4.97 -0.31
CA MET A 105 -17.02 5.62 0.72
C MET A 105 -16.96 4.83 2.02
N PRO A 106 -16.78 5.49 3.18
CA PRO A 106 -16.92 4.82 4.47
C PRO A 106 -18.29 4.18 4.60
N ALA A 107 -18.33 2.88 4.92
CA ALA A 107 -19.56 2.14 5.20
C ALA A 107 -19.89 2.11 6.70
N MET A 108 -19.24 2.97 7.46
CA MET A 108 -19.36 3.16 8.90
C MET A 108 -19.62 4.63 9.22
N LYS A 109 -20.28 4.91 10.34
CA LYS A 109 -20.60 6.27 10.78
C LYS A 109 -19.65 6.79 11.87
N GLU A 110 -19.05 5.89 12.61
CA GLU A 110 -18.15 6.14 13.75
C GLU A 110 -17.17 4.99 13.89
N GLY A 111 -16.12 5.19 14.67
CA GLY A 111 -15.08 4.22 14.93
C GLY A 111 -13.79 4.57 14.17
N ARG A 112 -12.79 3.71 14.31
CA ARG A 112 -11.49 3.92 13.67
C ARG A 112 -11.52 3.49 12.22
N LEU A 113 -11.23 4.43 11.31
CA LEU A 113 -10.84 4.11 9.94
C LEU A 113 -9.32 4.16 9.85
N HIS A 114 -8.66 3.15 9.25
CA HIS A 114 -7.22 3.14 9.04
C HIS A 114 -6.85 2.27 7.84
N GLY A 115 -6.02 2.78 6.97
CA GLY A 115 -5.53 2.05 5.80
C GLY A 115 -4.50 2.83 4.99
N PHE A 116 -4.09 2.21 3.90
CA PHE A 116 -3.12 2.76 2.97
C PHE A 116 -3.67 2.79 1.56
N GLN A 117 -3.33 3.85 0.83
CA GLN A 117 -3.53 3.98 -0.60
C GLN A 117 -2.17 4.07 -1.27
N LEU A 118 -1.85 3.09 -2.11
CA LEU A 118 -0.63 3.06 -2.91
C LEU A 118 -0.99 3.19 -4.39
N TRP A 119 -0.30 4.08 -5.10
CA TRP A 119 -0.38 4.15 -6.56
C TRP A 119 0.90 3.63 -7.20
N ILE A 120 0.73 2.78 -8.21
CA ILE A 120 1.82 2.16 -8.96
C ILE A 120 1.69 2.54 -10.44
N ASN A 121 2.75 3.01 -11.05
CA ASN A 121 2.76 3.38 -12.47
C ASN A 121 2.63 2.13 -13.35
N MET A 122 1.77 2.20 -14.36
CA MET A 122 1.69 1.16 -15.38
C MET A 122 2.72 1.40 -16.50
N PRO A 123 3.34 0.34 -17.05
CA PRO A 123 4.15 0.47 -18.25
C PRO A 123 3.37 1.11 -19.40
N ALA A 124 4.03 1.96 -20.19
CA ALA A 124 3.40 2.73 -21.27
C ALA A 124 2.52 1.87 -22.20
N LYS A 125 2.99 0.67 -22.55
CA LYS A 125 2.26 -0.28 -23.43
C LYS A 125 0.94 -0.78 -22.84
N LEU A 126 0.73 -0.65 -21.54
CA LEU A 126 -0.45 -1.14 -20.81
C LEU A 126 -1.38 -0.03 -20.32
N LYS A 127 -0.96 1.24 -20.45
CA LYS A 127 -1.79 2.38 -19.99
C LYS A 127 -3.15 2.47 -20.69
N MET A 128 -3.32 1.79 -21.83
CA MET A 128 -4.58 1.71 -22.59
C MET A 128 -5.23 0.32 -22.52
N SER A 129 -4.79 -0.56 -21.61
CA SER A 129 -5.43 -1.87 -21.43
C SER A 129 -6.83 -1.72 -20.83
N LYS A 130 -7.61 -2.79 -20.88
CA LYS A 130 -8.93 -2.84 -20.22
C LYS A 130 -8.74 -2.71 -18.70
N PRO A 131 -9.55 -1.88 -18.02
CA PRO A 131 -9.57 -1.81 -16.56
C PRO A 131 -9.92 -3.15 -15.92
N GLU A 132 -9.35 -3.40 -14.74
CA GLU A 132 -9.57 -4.60 -13.95
C GLU A 132 -9.65 -4.25 -12.47
N TYR A 133 -10.67 -4.76 -11.79
CA TYR A 133 -10.86 -4.65 -10.34
C TYR A 133 -10.66 -6.01 -9.68
N ILE A 134 -9.82 -6.06 -8.66
CA ILE A 134 -9.50 -7.28 -7.89
C ILE A 134 -9.77 -6.98 -6.42
N TYR A 135 -10.74 -7.69 -5.84
CA TYR A 135 -10.99 -7.69 -4.40
C TYR A 135 -10.34 -8.91 -3.78
N ILE A 136 -9.62 -8.70 -2.69
CA ILE A 136 -8.91 -9.74 -1.95
C ILE A 136 -9.37 -9.68 -0.50
N ASP A 137 -10.15 -10.68 -0.15
CA ASP A 137 -10.61 -10.93 1.20
C ASP A 137 -9.43 -11.33 2.11
N ALA A 138 -9.40 -10.81 3.33
CA ALA A 138 -8.36 -11.07 4.31
C ALA A 138 -8.16 -12.58 4.56
N ASP A 139 -9.25 -13.35 4.56
CA ASP A 139 -9.22 -14.81 4.78
C ASP A 139 -8.56 -15.58 3.62
N LYS A 140 -8.45 -14.96 2.45
CA LYS A 140 -7.78 -15.53 1.26
C LYS A 140 -6.32 -15.09 1.14
N MET A 141 -5.85 -14.22 2.02
CA MET A 141 -4.48 -13.75 2.03
C MET A 141 -3.54 -14.86 2.50
N SER A 142 -2.48 -15.09 1.74
CA SER A 142 -1.44 -16.02 2.17
C SER A 142 -0.62 -15.43 3.31
N VAL A 143 -0.48 -16.17 4.39
CA VAL A 143 0.27 -15.75 5.58
C VAL A 143 1.36 -16.76 5.89
N HIS A 144 2.59 -16.28 6.03
CA HIS A 144 3.66 -17.03 6.71
C HIS A 144 3.65 -16.63 8.19
N LYS A 145 3.65 -17.60 9.08
CA LYS A 145 3.69 -17.36 10.52
C LYS A 145 4.59 -18.39 11.20
N ASP A 146 5.50 -17.89 12.03
CA ASP A 146 6.38 -18.68 12.91
C ASP A 146 6.47 -18.02 14.30
N ASP A 147 7.42 -18.47 15.14
CA ASP A 147 7.63 -17.94 16.49
C ASP A 147 8.31 -16.56 16.49
N GLU A 148 8.76 -16.06 15.34
CA GLU A 148 9.50 -14.82 15.22
C GLU A 148 8.71 -13.71 14.56
N LYS A 149 7.87 -14.07 13.56
CA LYS A 149 7.19 -13.11 12.70
C LYS A 149 5.90 -13.65 12.09
N GLN A 150 5.06 -12.73 11.67
CA GLN A 150 3.95 -12.99 10.77
C GLN A 150 4.09 -12.10 9.54
N VAL A 151 4.00 -12.69 8.36
CA VAL A 151 4.09 -11.98 7.07
C VAL A 151 2.83 -12.29 6.26
N LYS A 152 1.98 -11.27 6.08
CA LYS A 152 0.89 -11.31 5.10
C LYS A 152 1.45 -10.94 3.74
N VAL A 153 1.26 -11.81 2.76
CA VAL A 153 1.76 -11.62 1.41
C VAL A 153 0.63 -11.10 0.53
N ILE A 154 0.59 -9.79 0.31
CA ILE A 154 -0.39 -9.11 -0.54
C ILE A 154 -0.03 -9.33 -2.02
N ALA A 155 1.24 -9.15 -2.35
CA ALA A 155 1.78 -9.43 -3.68
C ALA A 155 3.20 -9.99 -3.57
N GLY A 156 3.61 -10.79 -4.56
CA GLY A 156 4.92 -11.47 -4.57
C GLY A 156 4.90 -12.77 -3.78
N LYS A 157 6.07 -13.15 -3.25
CA LYS A 157 6.26 -14.43 -2.57
C LYS A 157 7.22 -14.31 -1.40
N PHE A 158 6.84 -14.88 -0.27
CA PHE A 158 7.68 -15.02 0.92
C PHE A 158 7.63 -16.47 1.40
N GLU A 159 8.77 -17.15 1.43
CA GLU A 159 8.88 -18.57 1.76
C GLU A 159 7.89 -19.41 0.91
N LYS A 160 6.93 -20.07 1.55
CA LYS A 160 5.89 -20.87 0.89
C LYS A 160 4.59 -20.05 0.63
N ALA A 161 4.47 -18.87 1.23
CA ALA A 161 3.33 -18.00 1.03
C ALA A 161 3.47 -17.21 -0.27
N GLU A 162 2.41 -17.17 -1.05
CA GLU A 162 2.35 -16.45 -2.33
C GLU A 162 1.10 -15.57 -2.35
N GLY A 163 1.30 -14.29 -2.68
CA GLY A 163 0.22 -13.31 -2.76
C GLY A 163 -0.80 -13.65 -3.86
N PRO A 164 -2.08 -13.32 -3.63
CA PRO A 164 -3.14 -13.60 -4.59
C PRO A 164 -3.06 -12.73 -5.87
N VAL A 165 -2.38 -11.58 -5.79
CA VAL A 165 -2.24 -10.66 -6.93
C VAL A 165 -1.18 -11.17 -7.89
N LYS A 166 -1.60 -11.47 -9.13
CA LYS A 166 -0.74 -12.06 -10.17
C LYS A 166 -0.88 -11.31 -11.50
N GLY A 167 0.08 -11.53 -12.40
CA GLY A 167 0.01 -11.01 -13.76
C GLY A 167 0.26 -9.51 -13.87
N HIS A 168 0.99 -8.93 -12.93
CA HIS A 168 1.43 -7.54 -12.99
C HIS A 168 2.74 -7.44 -13.76
N ASN A 169 2.85 -6.40 -14.58
CA ASN A 169 4.05 -6.24 -15.42
C ASN A 169 5.24 -5.63 -14.67
N VAL A 170 5.02 -5.13 -13.48
CA VAL A 170 6.06 -4.59 -12.59
C VAL A 170 6.45 -5.56 -11.49
N GLU A 171 5.80 -6.73 -11.42
CA GLU A 171 6.03 -7.78 -10.43
C GLU A 171 6.21 -7.23 -9.00
N PRO A 172 5.21 -6.52 -8.46
CA PRO A 172 5.33 -5.88 -7.16
C PRO A 172 5.49 -6.91 -6.06
N VAL A 173 6.28 -6.55 -5.04
CA VAL A 173 6.33 -7.26 -3.75
C VAL A 173 5.71 -6.35 -2.72
N TYR A 174 4.65 -6.84 -2.05
CA TYR A 174 3.96 -6.10 -1.01
C TYR A 174 3.66 -7.01 0.17
N PHE A 175 4.27 -6.73 1.30
CA PHE A 175 4.12 -7.48 2.55
C PHE A 175 3.65 -6.57 3.67
N ASP A 176 2.77 -7.10 4.54
CA ASP A 176 2.53 -6.58 5.87
C ASP A 176 3.25 -7.51 6.87
N VAL A 177 4.19 -6.96 7.63
CA VAL A 177 5.11 -7.72 8.47
C VAL A 177 4.96 -7.33 9.94
N GLU A 178 4.62 -8.31 10.77
CA GLU A 178 4.66 -8.18 12.22
C GLU A 178 5.88 -8.96 12.75
N LEU A 179 6.77 -8.27 13.47
CA LEU A 179 7.94 -8.87 14.11
C LEU A 179 7.76 -8.95 15.62
N ASN A 180 8.10 -10.11 16.20
CA ASN A 180 8.23 -10.23 17.63
C ASN A 180 9.47 -9.48 18.12
N LYS A 181 9.45 -9.05 19.38
CA LYS A 181 10.54 -8.29 20.01
C LYS A 181 11.89 -8.99 19.86
N ASN A 182 12.90 -8.25 19.40
CA ASN A 182 14.28 -8.71 19.16
C ASN A 182 14.38 -9.84 18.11
N LYS A 183 13.49 -9.86 17.14
CA LYS A 183 13.52 -10.78 16.00
C LYS A 183 13.87 -10.06 14.71
N GLU A 184 14.26 -10.83 13.67
CA GLU A 184 14.74 -10.30 12.41
C GLU A 184 13.82 -10.69 11.25
N PHE A 185 13.72 -9.76 10.28
CA PHE A 185 13.11 -10.02 8.99
C PHE A 185 14.18 -9.91 7.90
N ASN A 186 14.38 -10.99 7.15
CA ASN A 186 15.30 -11.05 6.05
C ASN A 186 14.57 -11.39 4.75
N PHE A 187 14.78 -10.59 3.72
CA PHE A 187 14.20 -10.82 2.40
C PHE A 187 15.17 -10.37 1.30
N ASN A 188 15.36 -11.21 0.28
CA ASN A 188 16.24 -10.89 -0.84
C ASN A 188 15.47 -10.09 -1.89
N ILE A 189 15.90 -8.86 -2.13
CA ILE A 189 15.31 -7.95 -3.12
C ILE A 189 16.28 -7.83 -4.30
N PRO A 190 15.79 -7.95 -5.56
CA PRO A 190 16.63 -7.66 -6.72
C PRO A 190 17.16 -6.22 -6.67
N SER A 191 18.45 -6.03 -6.97
CA SER A 191 19.10 -4.71 -6.92
C SER A 191 18.50 -3.65 -7.86
N THR A 192 17.65 -4.09 -8.80
CA THR A 192 16.94 -3.22 -9.75
C THR A 192 15.60 -2.70 -9.20
N HIS A 193 15.17 -3.15 -8.03
CA HIS A 193 13.90 -2.75 -7.43
C HIS A 193 14.08 -1.57 -6.49
N ASN A 194 13.23 -0.55 -6.64
CA ASN A 194 13.03 0.46 -5.61
C ASN A 194 12.24 -0.16 -4.46
N THR A 195 12.72 0.05 -3.25
CA THR A 195 12.15 -0.54 -2.05
C THR A 195 11.93 0.52 -1.00
N PHE A 196 10.82 0.43 -0.30
CA PHE A 196 10.57 1.22 0.90
C PHE A 196 9.95 0.37 2.01
N ILE A 197 10.13 0.82 3.24
CA ILE A 197 9.50 0.25 4.43
C ILE A 197 8.70 1.38 5.08
N TYR A 198 7.43 1.15 5.37
CA TYR A 198 6.60 2.04 6.17
C TYR A 198 6.40 1.42 7.55
N LEU A 199 6.91 2.06 8.60
CA LEU A 199 6.78 1.57 9.96
C LEU A 199 5.48 2.06 10.58
N ILE A 200 4.51 1.15 10.74
CA ILE A 200 3.17 1.47 11.26
C ILE A 200 3.19 1.63 12.76
N ASN A 201 3.87 0.74 13.48
CA ASN A 201 3.96 0.73 14.94
C ASN A 201 5.31 0.16 15.40
N GLY A 202 5.79 0.62 16.55
CA GLY A 202 6.96 0.07 17.24
C GLY A 202 8.26 0.73 16.83
N GLU A 203 9.34 0.03 17.06
CA GLU A 203 10.71 0.43 16.74
C GLU A 203 11.37 -0.67 15.91
N ILE A 204 12.17 -0.29 14.94
CA ILE A 204 12.93 -1.21 14.08
C ILE A 204 14.38 -0.75 14.00
N GLU A 205 15.28 -1.71 13.82
CA GLU A 205 16.66 -1.45 13.46
C GLU A 205 16.90 -1.90 12.02
N ILE A 206 17.40 -1.01 11.17
CA ILE A 206 17.76 -1.28 9.78
C ILE A 206 19.27 -1.02 9.64
N GLY A 207 20.04 -2.08 9.37
CA GLY A 207 21.50 -1.97 9.43
C GLY A 207 21.96 -1.72 10.88
N SER A 208 22.54 -0.54 11.16
CA SER A 208 22.98 -0.12 12.49
C SER A 208 22.17 1.04 13.08
N GLU A 209 21.12 1.46 12.38
CA GLU A 209 20.31 2.63 12.76
C GLU A 209 18.96 2.22 13.33
N LYS A 210 18.57 2.88 14.43
CA LYS A 210 17.27 2.68 15.07
C LYS A 210 16.26 3.69 14.54
N HIS A 211 15.06 3.22 14.33
CA HIS A 211 13.98 3.98 13.75
C HIS A 211 12.67 3.72 14.50
N ASP A 212 11.81 4.72 14.57
CA ASP A 212 10.52 4.68 15.21
C ASP A 212 9.36 4.96 14.24
N ASN A 213 8.16 5.05 14.77
CA ASN A 213 6.89 5.01 14.03
C ASN A 213 6.69 6.06 12.94
N CYS A 214 5.82 5.70 11.98
CA CYS A 214 5.25 6.58 10.96
C CYS A 214 6.26 7.24 10.01
N LEU A 215 7.35 6.53 9.71
CA LEU A 215 8.37 6.98 8.76
C LEU A 215 8.49 6.02 7.59
N LEU A 216 8.76 6.57 6.42
CA LEU A 216 9.07 5.80 5.22
C LEU A 216 10.58 5.74 5.03
N TYR A 217 11.11 4.54 4.95
CA TYR A 217 12.54 4.26 4.76
C TYR A 217 12.78 3.71 3.37
N THR A 218 13.81 4.19 2.68
CA THR A 218 14.13 3.76 1.33
C THR A 218 15.50 3.15 1.24
N SER A 219 15.70 2.20 0.34
CA SER A 219 17.01 1.69 -0.04
C SER A 219 17.56 2.45 -1.25
N PRO A 220 18.91 2.48 -1.46
CA PRO A 220 19.50 3.07 -2.64
C PRO A 220 18.91 2.48 -3.92
N SER A 221 18.57 3.35 -4.88
CA SER A 221 18.21 2.91 -6.24
C SER A 221 19.50 2.64 -7.02
N PRO A 222 19.58 1.58 -7.83
CA PRO A 222 20.74 1.31 -8.68
C PRO A 222 20.85 2.26 -9.88
N ARG A 223 20.05 3.32 -9.92
CA ARG A 223 20.02 4.31 -11.03
C ARG A 223 20.73 5.63 -10.71
N ASP A 224 21.43 5.71 -9.58
CA ASP A 224 22.27 6.85 -9.21
C ASP A 224 23.69 6.67 -9.72
#